data_6ea6766905e30f5ef8a4f9373c246640
#
_entry.id   6ea6766905e30f5ef8a4f9373c246640
#
_cell.length_a   1.000
_cell.length_b   1.000
_cell.length_c   1.000
_cell.angle_alpha   90.00
_cell.angle_beta   90.00
_cell.angle_gamma   90.00
#
_symmetry.space_group_name_H-M   'P 1'
#
loop_
_entity.id
_entity.type
_entity.pdbx_description
1 polymer ?
#
loop_
_entity_poly.entity_id
_entity_poly.type
_entity_poly.pdbx_seq_one_letter_code
_entity_poly.pdbx_strand_id
1 'polypeptide(L)'
;ADVHLILDHIREEEYSCETPDGRGKTKEDVSRRIARLICGDMDMLDGADVMCMANHVYKKQVEQIQAGLIHVIEQQHMDINTPVILAGTGAHFLGNVAIRQLGYIDILYFEDFVERYIGLSAEKASLSAPAFSMAVLLTMEGMVK
;
A
#
# COMPACT_ATOMS: atom_id res chain seq x y z
N ALA A 1 -3.81 9.15 1.18
CA ALA A 1 -2.48 9.50 1.68
C ALA A 1 -2.53 10.01 3.12
N ASP A 2 -3.43 10.96 3.48
CA ASP A 2 -3.52 11.57 4.82
C ASP A 2 -3.58 10.53 5.96
N VAL A 3 -4.45 9.53 5.84
CA VAL A 3 -4.58 8.45 6.82
C VAL A 3 -3.25 7.71 7.04
N HIS A 4 -2.51 7.45 5.96
CA HIS A 4 -1.24 6.73 6.07
C HIS A 4 -0.12 7.60 6.61
N LEU A 5 -0.16 8.91 6.35
CA LEU A 5 0.81 9.84 6.93
C LEU A 5 0.60 10.01 8.45
N ILE A 6 -0.64 10.17 8.92
CA ILE A 6 -0.92 10.34 10.35
C ILE A 6 -0.62 9.05 11.14
N LEU A 7 -0.76 7.88 10.50
CA LEU A 7 -0.43 6.57 11.08
C LEU A 7 1.05 6.17 10.92
N ASP A 8 1.91 7.06 10.43
CA ASP A 8 3.33 6.81 10.18
C ASP A 8 3.62 5.63 9.21
N HIS A 9 2.69 5.31 8.34
CA HIS A 9 2.88 4.31 7.29
C HIS A 9 3.70 4.85 6.12
N ILE A 10 3.64 6.16 5.88
CA ILE A 10 4.42 6.88 4.88
C ILE A 10 4.98 8.16 5.50
N ARG A 11 6.09 8.65 4.94
CA ARG A 11 6.69 9.94 5.28
C ARG A 11 6.13 11.06 4.40
N GLU A 12 6.39 12.31 4.77
CA GLU A 12 5.96 13.48 3.99
C GLU A 12 6.50 13.46 2.56
N GLU A 13 7.74 13.01 2.37
CA GLU A 13 8.39 12.90 1.05
C GLU A 13 7.73 11.83 0.15
N GLU A 14 7.13 10.82 0.76
CA GLU A 14 6.43 9.73 0.07
C GLU A 14 4.97 10.09 -0.29
N TYR A 15 4.48 11.21 0.21
CA TYR A 15 3.17 11.76 -0.14
C TYR A 15 3.23 12.42 -1.53
N SER A 16 3.09 11.62 -2.59
CA SER A 16 3.38 11.99 -3.98
C SER A 16 2.29 12.81 -4.68
N CYS A 17 1.06 12.86 -4.12
CA CYS A 17 -0.03 13.63 -4.73
C CYS A 17 -0.16 15.04 -4.13
N GLU A 18 -0.91 15.90 -4.81
CA GLU A 18 -1.33 17.18 -4.27
C GLU A 18 -2.33 16.98 -3.12
N THR A 19 -2.32 17.93 -2.18
CA THR A 19 -3.27 17.92 -1.06
C THR A 19 -4.62 18.47 -1.50
N PRO A 20 -5.75 17.88 -1.06
CA PRO A 20 -7.08 18.31 -1.49
C PRO A 20 -7.43 19.78 -1.20
N ASP A 21 -6.77 20.37 -0.21
CA ASP A 21 -7.00 21.76 0.22
C ASP A 21 -5.85 22.71 -0.12
N GLY A 22 -4.84 22.24 -0.88
CA GLY A 22 -3.67 23.02 -1.26
C GLY A 22 -2.73 23.40 -0.10
N ARG A 23 -2.95 22.86 1.11
CA ARG A 23 -2.10 23.10 2.27
C ARG A 23 -0.94 22.12 2.33
N GLY A 24 -0.07 22.26 3.34
CA GLY A 24 1.08 21.40 3.59
C GLY A 24 0.72 19.93 3.89
N LYS A 25 1.77 19.13 4.07
CA LYS A 25 1.69 17.70 4.36
C LYS A 25 2.10 17.39 5.81
N THR A 26 2.19 18.39 6.66
CA THR A 26 2.49 18.18 8.08
C THR A 26 1.38 17.39 8.77
N LYS A 27 1.71 16.71 9.87
CA LYS A 27 0.70 15.98 10.66
C LYS A 27 -0.43 16.90 11.15
N GLU A 28 -0.13 18.19 11.39
CA GLU A 28 -1.15 19.17 11.76
C GLU A 28 -2.12 19.47 10.61
N ASP A 29 -1.61 19.69 9.39
CA ASP A 29 -2.46 19.90 8.21
C ASP A 29 -3.30 18.66 7.90
N VAL A 30 -2.70 17.47 8.03
CA VAL A 30 -3.39 16.18 7.87
C VAL A 30 -4.50 16.01 8.90
N SER A 31 -4.25 16.33 10.17
CA SER A 31 -5.26 16.25 11.23
C SER A 31 -6.47 17.13 10.93
N ARG A 32 -6.24 18.35 10.46
CA ARG A 32 -7.31 19.26 10.02
C ARG A 32 -8.13 18.70 8.85
N ARG A 33 -7.49 18.03 7.89
CA ARG A 33 -8.20 17.38 6.77
C ARG A 33 -9.00 16.18 7.22
N ILE A 34 -8.46 15.34 8.11
CA ILE A 34 -9.18 14.19 8.67
C ILE A 34 -10.40 14.66 9.47
N ALA A 35 -10.28 15.70 10.31
CA ALA A 35 -11.40 16.26 11.06
C ALA A 35 -12.56 16.69 10.13
N ARG A 36 -12.26 17.26 8.98
CA ARG A 36 -13.28 17.67 7.98
C ARG A 36 -14.06 16.51 7.38
N LEU A 37 -13.58 15.27 7.43
CA LEU A 37 -14.35 14.12 6.96
C LEU A 37 -15.68 13.94 7.69
N ILE A 38 -15.77 14.42 8.93
CA ILE A 38 -16.98 14.40 9.75
C ILE A 38 -17.52 15.81 9.98
N CYS A 39 -17.16 16.78 9.13
CA CYS A 39 -17.53 18.19 9.28
C CYS A 39 -17.07 18.83 10.59
N GLY A 40 -16.00 18.29 11.21
CA GLY A 40 -15.38 18.81 12.42
C GLY A 40 -14.14 19.68 12.13
N ASP A 41 -13.60 20.25 13.18
CA ASP A 41 -12.32 20.95 13.18
C ASP A 41 -11.49 20.56 14.43
N MET A 42 -10.29 21.13 14.55
CA MET A 42 -9.37 20.84 15.66
C MET A 42 -9.71 21.57 16.96
N ASP A 43 -10.74 22.42 16.98
CA ASP A 43 -11.30 22.98 18.19
C ASP A 43 -12.32 22.00 18.83
N MET A 44 -12.89 21.11 18.00
CA MET A 44 -13.88 20.10 18.41
C MET A 44 -13.26 18.73 18.66
N LEU A 45 -12.13 18.41 18.02
CA LEU A 45 -11.49 17.09 18.04
C LEU A 45 -10.06 17.20 18.54
N ASP A 46 -9.65 16.25 19.34
CA ASP A 46 -8.26 16.12 19.76
C ASP A 46 -7.45 15.13 18.88
N GLY A 47 -6.17 15.01 19.19
CA GLY A 47 -5.29 14.09 18.45
C GLY A 47 -5.70 12.62 18.58
N ALA A 48 -6.32 12.22 19.70
CA ALA A 48 -6.78 10.86 19.91
C ALA A 48 -8.00 10.54 19.02
N ASP A 49 -8.90 11.50 18.84
CA ASP A 49 -10.05 11.38 17.93
C ASP A 49 -9.59 11.21 16.50
N VAL A 50 -8.63 12.04 16.06
CA VAL A 50 -8.04 11.94 14.72
C VAL A 50 -7.38 10.58 14.48
N MET A 51 -6.62 10.08 15.47
CA MET A 51 -6.00 8.75 15.40
C MET A 51 -7.04 7.62 15.35
N CYS A 52 -8.11 7.74 16.10
CA CYS A 52 -9.22 6.80 16.09
C CYS A 52 -9.87 6.74 14.69
N MET A 53 -10.17 7.90 14.11
CA MET A 53 -10.72 8.01 12.75
C MET A 53 -9.77 7.42 11.70
N ALA A 54 -8.48 7.75 11.76
CA ALA A 54 -7.48 7.23 10.85
C ALA A 54 -7.37 5.70 10.93
N ASN A 55 -7.32 5.14 12.13
CA ASN A 55 -7.31 3.70 12.34
C ASN A 55 -8.58 3.01 11.81
N HIS A 56 -9.74 3.64 11.98
CA HIS A 56 -11.00 3.12 11.43
C HIS A 56 -10.94 3.04 9.90
N VAL A 57 -10.51 4.11 9.24
CA VAL A 57 -10.38 4.14 7.77
C VAL A 57 -9.36 3.10 7.31
N TYR A 58 -8.20 3.02 7.94
CA TYR A 58 -7.17 2.03 7.65
C TYR A 58 -7.71 0.59 7.74
N LYS A 59 -8.41 0.28 8.84
CA LYS A 59 -9.04 -1.04 9.01
C LYS A 59 -10.01 -1.34 7.88
N LYS A 60 -10.85 -0.37 7.49
CA LYS A 60 -11.77 -0.54 6.35
C LYS A 60 -11.07 -0.76 5.02
N GLN A 61 -9.94 -0.11 4.78
CA GLN A 61 -9.12 -0.36 3.59
C GLN A 61 -8.56 -1.79 3.57
N VAL A 62 -8.05 -2.28 4.71
CA VAL A 62 -7.58 -3.67 4.83
C VAL A 62 -8.71 -4.65 4.57
N GLU A 63 -9.89 -4.44 5.17
CA GLU A 63 -11.10 -5.27 4.95
C GLU A 63 -11.51 -5.30 3.47
N GLN A 64 -11.47 -4.17 2.76
CA GLN A 64 -11.78 -4.10 1.33
C GLN A 64 -10.78 -4.88 0.48
N ILE A 65 -9.48 -4.77 0.79
CA ILE A 65 -8.45 -5.55 0.09
C ILE A 65 -8.65 -7.04 0.33
N GLN A 66 -8.94 -7.44 1.57
CA GLN A 66 -9.23 -8.83 1.91
C GLN A 66 -10.44 -9.37 1.14
N ALA A 67 -11.51 -8.60 1.05
CA ALA A 67 -12.69 -9.02 0.29
C ALA A 67 -12.37 -9.28 -1.20
N GLY A 68 -11.55 -8.41 -1.80
CA GLY A 68 -11.07 -8.61 -3.17
C GLY A 68 -10.15 -9.85 -3.30
N LEU A 69 -9.24 -10.03 -2.36
CA LEU A 69 -8.34 -11.19 -2.33
C LEU A 69 -9.11 -12.51 -2.16
N ILE A 70 -10.06 -12.58 -1.23
CA ILE A 70 -10.92 -13.76 -1.01
C ILE A 70 -11.60 -14.16 -2.32
N HIS A 71 -12.19 -13.19 -3.02
CA HIS A 71 -12.85 -13.45 -4.29
C HIS A 71 -11.91 -14.08 -5.34
N VAL A 72 -10.68 -13.58 -5.46
CA VAL A 72 -9.69 -14.12 -6.39
C VAL A 72 -9.23 -15.52 -5.93
N ILE A 73 -8.94 -15.70 -4.64
CA ILE A 73 -8.51 -16.96 -4.05
C ILE A 73 -9.54 -18.06 -4.32
N GLU A 74 -10.83 -17.76 -4.08
CA GLU A 74 -11.93 -18.71 -4.32
C GLU A 74 -12.09 -19.04 -5.80
N GLN A 75 -12.08 -18.03 -6.68
CA GLN A 75 -12.21 -18.26 -8.12
C GLN A 75 -11.07 -19.06 -8.72
N GLN A 76 -9.86 -18.86 -8.25
CA GLN A 76 -8.66 -19.51 -8.78
C GLN A 76 -8.29 -20.79 -7.99
N HIS A 77 -9.07 -21.16 -6.96
CA HIS A 77 -8.80 -22.31 -6.09
C HIS A 77 -7.37 -22.30 -5.51
N MET A 78 -6.90 -21.12 -5.10
CA MET A 78 -5.53 -20.93 -4.62
C MET A 78 -5.34 -21.60 -3.27
N ASP A 79 -4.25 -22.38 -3.14
CA ASP A 79 -3.86 -23.01 -1.89
C ASP A 79 -3.22 -21.98 -0.95
N ILE A 80 -3.34 -22.18 0.37
CA ILE A 80 -2.77 -21.32 1.41
C ILE A 80 -1.22 -21.23 1.34
N ASN A 81 -0.58 -22.23 0.75
CA ASN A 81 0.87 -22.27 0.54
C ASN A 81 1.29 -21.60 -0.78
N THR A 82 0.36 -21.06 -1.56
CA THR A 82 0.70 -20.33 -2.78
C THR A 82 1.54 -19.10 -2.44
N PRO A 83 2.75 -18.93 -3.05
CA PRO A 83 3.57 -17.75 -2.82
C PRO A 83 2.85 -16.48 -3.28
N VAL A 84 2.93 -15.43 -2.48
CA VAL A 84 2.32 -14.13 -2.76
C VAL A 84 3.41 -13.08 -2.95
N ILE A 85 3.39 -12.37 -4.07
CA ILE A 85 4.29 -11.25 -4.33
C ILE A 85 3.53 -9.94 -4.10
N LEU A 86 4.05 -9.11 -3.22
CA LEU A 86 3.51 -7.79 -2.91
C LEU A 86 4.28 -6.71 -3.64
N ALA A 87 3.57 -5.77 -4.26
CA ALA A 87 4.15 -4.63 -4.97
C ALA A 87 3.38 -3.35 -4.71
N GLY A 88 4.04 -2.21 -4.91
CA GLY A 88 3.47 -0.87 -4.77
C GLY A 88 3.67 -0.25 -3.40
N THR A 89 3.34 1.03 -3.27
CA THR A 89 3.53 1.82 -2.04
C THR A 89 2.83 1.24 -0.82
N GLY A 90 1.70 0.57 -1.01
CA GLY A 90 0.93 -0.07 0.06
C GLY A 90 1.33 -1.50 0.41
N ALA A 91 2.37 -2.06 -0.24
CA ALA A 91 2.77 -3.45 -0.06
C ALA A 91 3.02 -3.82 1.41
N HIS A 92 3.76 -2.99 2.14
CA HIS A 92 4.16 -3.28 3.53
C HIS A 92 3.03 -3.09 4.54
N PHE A 93 2.26 -2.02 4.45
CA PHE A 93 1.29 -1.65 5.49
C PHE A 93 -0.18 -1.97 5.13
N LEU A 94 -0.51 -2.24 3.88
CA LEU A 94 -1.84 -2.69 3.47
C LEU A 94 -1.81 -4.13 2.96
N GLY A 95 -1.03 -4.40 1.93
CA GLY A 95 -0.98 -5.72 1.28
C GLY A 95 -0.53 -6.82 2.22
N ASN A 96 0.57 -6.60 2.93
CA ASN A 96 1.11 -7.57 3.89
C ASN A 96 0.12 -7.86 5.04
N VAL A 97 -0.51 -6.81 5.59
CA VAL A 97 -1.49 -6.99 6.67
C VAL A 97 -2.72 -7.75 6.17
N ALA A 98 -3.25 -7.38 5.00
CA ALA A 98 -4.42 -8.02 4.43
C ALA A 98 -4.20 -9.51 4.17
N ILE A 99 -3.10 -9.86 3.50
CA ILE A 99 -2.82 -11.24 3.10
C ILE A 99 -2.43 -12.14 4.28
N ARG A 100 -1.69 -11.62 5.26
CA ARG A 100 -1.35 -12.36 6.49
C ARG A 100 -2.58 -12.68 7.33
N GLN A 101 -3.53 -11.78 7.43
CA GLN A 101 -4.78 -12.02 8.14
C GLN A 101 -5.66 -13.10 7.48
N LEU A 102 -5.44 -13.36 6.18
CA LEU A 102 -6.04 -14.48 5.46
C LEU A 102 -5.27 -15.81 5.64
N GLY A 103 -4.16 -15.79 6.38
CA GLY A 103 -3.37 -16.97 6.73
C GLY A 103 -2.20 -17.29 5.81
N TYR A 104 -1.97 -16.50 4.76
CA TYR A 104 -0.81 -16.69 3.87
C TYR A 104 0.47 -16.26 4.55
N ILE A 105 1.51 -17.10 4.48
CA ILE A 105 2.79 -16.90 5.16
C ILE A 105 3.97 -16.75 4.19
N ASP A 106 3.89 -17.35 3.01
CA ASP A 106 4.93 -17.26 1.98
C ASP A 106 4.76 -15.97 1.17
N ILE A 107 5.34 -14.90 1.68
CA ILE A 107 5.20 -13.55 1.14
C ILE A 107 6.57 -13.03 0.73
N LEU A 108 6.67 -12.58 -0.52
CA LEU A 108 7.84 -11.92 -1.10
C LEU A 108 7.46 -10.47 -1.47
N TYR A 109 8.36 -9.54 -1.25
CA TYR A 109 8.23 -8.21 -1.82
C TYR A 109 8.80 -8.18 -3.23
N PHE A 110 8.20 -7.40 -4.11
CA PHE A 110 8.58 -7.36 -5.52
C PHE A 110 10.03 -6.91 -5.71
N GLU A 111 10.52 -5.97 -4.92
CA GLU A 111 11.91 -5.52 -4.91
C GLU A 111 12.86 -6.68 -4.56
N ASP A 112 12.57 -7.46 -3.54
CA ASP A 112 13.37 -8.62 -3.13
C ASP A 112 13.34 -9.73 -4.20
N PHE A 113 12.17 -9.92 -4.83
CA PHE A 113 12.01 -10.84 -5.94
C PHE A 113 12.89 -10.44 -7.13
N VAL A 114 12.87 -9.17 -7.52
CA VAL A 114 13.68 -8.66 -8.63
C VAL A 114 15.18 -8.81 -8.32
N GLU A 115 15.63 -8.43 -7.14
CA GLU A 115 17.02 -8.56 -6.73
C GLU A 115 17.47 -10.03 -6.75
N ARG A 116 16.67 -10.93 -6.19
CA ARG A 116 16.99 -12.36 -6.09
C ARG A 116 17.02 -13.08 -7.41
N TYR A 117 16.05 -12.83 -8.30
CA TYR A 117 15.85 -13.63 -9.52
C TYR A 117 16.31 -12.94 -10.79
N ILE A 118 16.45 -11.63 -10.79
CA ILE A 118 16.84 -10.84 -11.97
C ILE A 118 18.24 -10.24 -11.77
N GLY A 119 18.71 -10.11 -10.52
CA GLY A 119 20.05 -9.59 -10.20
C GLY A 119 20.19 -8.08 -10.41
N LEU A 120 19.08 -7.35 -10.49
CA LEU A 120 19.06 -5.90 -10.63
C LEU A 120 18.66 -5.25 -9.31
N SER A 121 19.36 -4.19 -8.92
CA SER A 121 18.89 -3.34 -7.82
C SER A 121 17.59 -2.65 -8.21
N ALA A 122 16.52 -2.93 -7.47
CA ALA A 122 15.17 -2.55 -7.85
C ALA A 122 14.42 -1.80 -6.76
N GLU A 123 15.12 -0.98 -5.99
CA GLU A 123 14.57 -0.21 -4.86
C GLU A 123 13.26 0.54 -5.19
N LYS A 124 13.09 0.97 -6.46
CA LYS A 124 11.88 1.65 -6.94
C LYS A 124 11.05 0.81 -7.92
N ALA A 125 11.45 -0.41 -8.23
CA ALA A 125 10.73 -1.26 -9.19
C ALA A 125 9.31 -1.59 -8.71
N SER A 126 9.12 -1.73 -7.40
CA SER A 126 7.84 -2.01 -6.77
C SER A 126 6.77 -0.94 -7.06
N LEU A 127 7.17 0.33 -7.17
CA LEU A 127 6.25 1.44 -7.49
C LEU A 127 5.66 1.35 -8.90
N SER A 128 6.36 0.69 -9.80
CA SER A 128 5.98 0.53 -11.21
C SER A 128 6.08 -0.92 -11.65
N ALA A 129 5.77 -1.87 -10.76
CA ALA A 129 5.95 -3.30 -10.97
C ALA A 129 5.41 -3.81 -12.33
N PRO A 130 4.22 -3.45 -12.80
CA PRO A 130 3.75 -3.87 -14.11
C PRO A 130 4.62 -3.37 -15.27
N ALA A 131 5.02 -2.10 -15.26
CA ALA A 131 5.86 -1.52 -16.30
C ALA A 131 7.27 -2.12 -16.29
N PHE A 132 7.84 -2.30 -15.09
CA PHE A 132 9.13 -2.96 -14.92
C PHE A 132 9.10 -4.41 -15.44
N SER A 133 8.08 -5.18 -15.08
CA SER A 133 7.93 -6.58 -15.52
C SER A 133 7.80 -6.67 -17.04
N MET A 134 7.04 -5.78 -17.67
CA MET A 134 6.94 -5.71 -19.12
C MET A 134 8.28 -5.39 -19.79
N ALA A 135 9.04 -4.44 -19.24
CA ALA A 135 10.36 -4.11 -19.77
C ALA A 135 11.33 -5.30 -19.69
N VAL A 136 11.32 -6.04 -18.57
CA VAL A 136 12.13 -7.26 -18.42
C VAL A 136 11.74 -8.33 -19.44
N LEU A 137 10.46 -8.62 -19.60
CA LEU A 137 9.97 -9.61 -20.55
C LEU A 137 10.37 -9.27 -21.99
N LEU A 138 10.22 -8.01 -22.42
CA LEU A 138 10.64 -7.56 -23.74
C LEU A 138 12.15 -7.71 -23.97
N THR A 139 12.95 -7.45 -22.92
CA THR A 139 14.41 -7.62 -23.00
C THR A 139 14.79 -9.09 -23.14
N MET A 140 14.12 -9.97 -22.39
CA MET A 140 14.37 -11.42 -22.47
C MET A 140 13.96 -11.99 -23.82
N GLU A 141 12.83 -11.57 -24.40
CA GLU A 141 12.42 -11.98 -25.75
C GLU A 141 13.39 -11.48 -26.84
N GLY A 142 13.96 -10.30 -26.67
CA GLY A 142 14.99 -9.76 -27.56
C GLY A 142 16.32 -10.50 -27.54
N MET A 143 16.64 -11.20 -26.44
CA MET A 143 17.85 -12.03 -26.31
C MET A 143 17.71 -13.46 -26.91
N VAL A 144 16.50 -13.89 -27.21
CA VAL A 144 16.20 -15.23 -27.76
C VAL A 144 16.24 -15.24 -29.30
N LYS A 145 16.52 -14.12 -29.93
CA LYS A 145 16.76 -14.01 -31.41
C LYS A 145 18.25 -13.86 -31.69
#